data_6c914a059fdfeb4ce949109beae78059
#
_entry.id   6c914a059fdfeb4ce949109beae78059
#
_cell.length_a   1.000
_cell.length_b   1.000
_cell.length_c   1.000
_cell.angle_alpha   90.00
_cell.angle_beta   90.00
_cell.angle_gamma   90.00
#
_symmetry.space_group_name_H-M   'P 1'
#
loop_
_entity.id
_entity.type
_entity.pdbx_description
1 polymer ?
#
loop_
_entity_poly.entity_id
_entity_poly.type
_entity_poly.pdbx_seq_one_letter_code
_entity_poly.pdbx_strand_id
1 'polypeptide(L)'
;MIRKKSSFTRDYIVRPLLVLLLLAVHGAVLLSCYTAPVTGRSQFILISQSEENQMGVAAFNEVLETEKISTNAKYNQAVNDVGMRIAAVADTPSYQWDFKVIEDNEQINAFALPGGKVAVYTGILPVAQTEAGLATVM
;
A
#
# COMPACT_ATOMS: atom_id res chain seq x y z
N MET A 1 38.16 -48.02 -30.04
CA MET A 1 36.68 -48.06 -30.27
C MET A 1 35.99 -47.41 -29.12
N ILE A 2 35.76 -46.06 -29.22
CA ILE A 2 35.32 -45.23 -28.08
C ILE A 2 33.81 -44.98 -28.19
N ARG A 3 33.10 -45.30 -27.12
CA ARG A 3 31.65 -45.28 -26.95
C ARG A 3 31.08 -43.85 -26.97
N LYS A 4 30.51 -43.40 -28.10
CA LYS A 4 29.78 -42.13 -28.25
C LYS A 4 28.27 -42.39 -28.13
N LYS A 5 27.79 -42.81 -26.96
CA LYS A 5 26.40 -43.23 -26.76
C LYS A 5 25.63 -42.54 -25.64
N SER A 6 26.17 -41.47 -24.98
CA SER A 6 25.52 -40.84 -23.81
C SER A 6 24.94 -39.45 -24.03
N SER A 7 25.19 -38.81 -25.17
CA SER A 7 24.69 -37.46 -25.43
C SER A 7 23.27 -37.45 -26.00
N PHE A 8 22.93 -38.42 -26.84
CA PHE A 8 21.67 -38.46 -27.60
C PHE A 8 20.43 -38.65 -26.69
N THR A 9 20.51 -39.54 -25.71
CA THR A 9 19.42 -39.82 -24.75
C THR A 9 19.20 -38.63 -23.77
N ARG A 10 20.26 -37.90 -23.41
CA ARG A 10 20.21 -36.76 -22.53
C ARG A 10 19.51 -35.58 -23.20
N ASP A 11 19.78 -35.32 -24.48
CA ASP A 11 19.16 -34.21 -25.22
C ASP A 11 17.66 -34.44 -25.48
N TYR A 12 17.24 -35.71 -25.62
CA TYR A 12 15.82 -36.06 -25.84
C TYR A 12 14.94 -35.84 -24.60
N ILE A 13 15.50 -35.93 -23.41
CA ILE A 13 14.78 -35.70 -22.15
C ILE A 13 14.92 -34.25 -21.70
N VAL A 14 16.09 -33.65 -21.82
CA VAL A 14 16.39 -32.31 -21.31
C VAL A 14 15.66 -31.22 -22.11
N ARG A 15 15.58 -31.34 -23.43
CA ARG A 15 14.89 -30.35 -24.29
C ARG A 15 13.40 -30.21 -23.97
N PRO A 16 12.58 -31.28 -23.90
CA PRO A 16 11.16 -31.12 -23.54
C PRO A 16 10.96 -30.65 -22.10
N LEU A 17 11.86 -31.01 -21.18
CA LEU A 17 11.84 -30.54 -19.80
C LEU A 17 12.09 -29.02 -19.70
N LEU A 18 13.05 -28.51 -20.47
CA LEU A 18 13.33 -27.08 -20.59
C LEU A 18 12.16 -26.31 -21.22
N VAL A 19 11.52 -26.85 -22.24
CA VAL A 19 10.32 -26.24 -22.86
C VAL A 19 9.16 -26.22 -21.88
N LEU A 20 8.91 -27.29 -21.14
CA LEU A 20 7.90 -27.35 -20.09
C LEU A 20 8.16 -26.35 -18.96
N LEU A 21 9.41 -26.22 -18.54
CA LEU A 21 9.81 -25.23 -17.54
C LEU A 21 9.59 -23.79 -18.03
N LEU A 22 9.96 -23.51 -19.27
CA LEU A 22 9.71 -22.19 -19.89
C LEU A 22 8.21 -21.88 -20.01
N LEU A 23 7.40 -22.85 -20.40
CA LEU A 23 5.94 -22.69 -20.48
C LEU A 23 5.33 -22.48 -19.09
N ALA A 24 5.81 -23.18 -18.06
CA ALA A 24 5.35 -23.00 -16.68
C ALA A 24 5.71 -21.62 -16.14
N VAL A 25 6.92 -21.12 -16.42
CA VAL A 25 7.35 -19.77 -16.03
C VAL A 25 6.52 -18.70 -16.75
N HIS A 26 6.27 -18.84 -18.05
CA HIS A 26 5.41 -17.91 -18.80
C HIS A 26 3.97 -17.93 -18.29
N GLY A 27 3.42 -19.10 -17.97
CA GLY A 27 2.09 -19.25 -17.39
C GLY A 27 1.98 -18.57 -16.01
N ALA A 28 2.98 -18.69 -15.16
CA ALA A 28 3.02 -18.04 -13.85
C ALA A 28 3.07 -16.51 -13.94
N VAL A 29 3.79 -15.96 -14.92
CA VAL A 29 3.85 -14.50 -15.16
C VAL A 29 2.50 -13.94 -15.61
N LEU A 30 1.73 -14.69 -16.41
CA LEU A 30 0.41 -14.24 -16.89
C LEU A 30 -0.66 -14.24 -15.79
N LEU A 31 -0.50 -15.05 -14.73
CA LEU A 31 -1.43 -15.11 -13.60
C LEU A 31 -1.18 -14.03 -12.53
N SER A 32 -0.12 -13.24 -12.65
CA SER A 32 0.30 -12.21 -11.67
C SER A 32 -0.31 -10.82 -11.92
N CYS A 33 -1.27 -10.68 -12.84
CA CYS A 33 -1.93 -9.40 -13.09
C CYS A 33 -3.04 -9.15 -12.07
N TYR A 34 -2.82 -8.22 -11.15
CA TYR A 34 -3.85 -7.71 -10.24
C TYR A 34 -4.57 -6.51 -10.88
N THR A 35 -5.89 -6.46 -10.71
CA THR A 35 -6.70 -5.34 -11.22
C THR A 35 -6.89 -4.32 -10.10
N ALA A 36 -6.48 -3.07 -10.33
CA ALA A 36 -6.66 -1.99 -9.36
C ALA A 36 -8.16 -1.72 -9.11
N PRO A 37 -8.63 -1.73 -7.84
CA PRO A 37 -10.08 -1.74 -7.54
C PRO A 37 -10.81 -0.50 -8.05
N VAL A 38 -10.16 0.69 -8.06
CA VAL A 38 -10.81 1.95 -8.42
C VAL A 38 -10.74 2.23 -9.92
N THR A 39 -9.61 1.91 -10.56
CA THR A 39 -9.36 2.29 -11.96
C THR A 39 -9.58 1.15 -12.95
N GLY A 40 -9.75 -0.08 -12.49
CA GLY A 40 -9.88 -1.27 -13.33
C GLY A 40 -8.63 -1.63 -14.14
N ARG A 41 -7.50 -0.95 -13.92
CA ARG A 41 -6.26 -1.18 -14.67
C ARG A 41 -5.53 -2.41 -14.14
N SER A 42 -5.07 -3.25 -15.06
CA SER A 42 -4.18 -4.36 -14.71
C SER A 42 -2.79 -3.81 -14.36
N GLN A 43 -2.31 -4.17 -13.18
CA GLN A 43 -0.99 -3.78 -12.66
C GLN A 43 -0.22 -5.02 -12.25
N PHE A 44 1.10 -4.99 -12.48
CA PHE A 44 2.00 -5.99 -11.95
C PHE A 44 2.41 -5.58 -10.54
N ILE A 45 1.83 -6.24 -9.53
CA ILE A 45 2.07 -5.93 -8.12
C ILE A 45 2.86 -7.08 -7.52
N LEU A 46 4.07 -6.77 -7.00
CA LEU A 46 4.97 -7.73 -6.35
C LEU A 46 4.70 -7.90 -4.87
N ILE A 47 4.03 -6.94 -4.25
CA ILE A 47 3.75 -6.92 -2.80
C ILE A 47 2.25 -7.13 -2.61
N SER A 48 1.86 -8.03 -1.74
CA SER A 48 0.44 -8.25 -1.44
C SER A 48 -0.15 -7.07 -0.66
N GLN A 49 -1.47 -6.85 -0.79
CA GLN A 49 -2.19 -5.82 -0.01
C GLN A 49 -1.95 -5.97 1.51
N SER A 50 -1.84 -7.19 1.99
CA SER A 50 -1.57 -7.47 3.41
C SER A 50 -0.18 -7.00 3.84
N GLU A 51 0.82 -7.25 3.02
CA GLU A 51 2.20 -6.78 3.27
C GLU A 51 2.28 -5.25 3.20
N GLU A 52 1.64 -4.65 2.20
CA GLU A 52 1.55 -3.20 2.07
C GLU A 52 0.91 -2.55 3.31
N ASN A 53 -0.21 -3.11 3.79
CA ASN A 53 -0.88 -2.64 5.00
C ASN A 53 0.02 -2.79 6.25
N GLN A 54 0.76 -3.89 6.38
CA GLN A 54 1.70 -4.08 7.49
C GLN A 54 2.85 -3.06 7.46
N MET A 55 3.39 -2.78 6.29
CA MET A 55 4.41 -1.74 6.11
C MET A 55 3.88 -0.36 6.48
N GLY A 56 2.65 -0.04 6.07
CA GLY A 56 1.99 1.21 6.42
C GLY A 56 1.78 1.37 7.93
N VAL A 57 1.35 0.29 8.62
CA VAL A 57 1.22 0.29 10.08
C VAL A 57 2.58 0.47 10.76
N ALA A 58 3.62 -0.22 10.30
CA ALA A 58 4.96 -0.09 10.86
C ALA A 58 5.52 1.33 10.71
N ALA A 59 5.41 1.91 9.52
CA ALA A 59 5.84 3.29 9.25
C ALA A 59 5.03 4.31 10.09
N PHE A 60 3.72 4.07 10.26
CA PHE A 60 2.89 4.95 11.08
C PHE A 60 3.30 4.92 12.56
N ASN A 61 3.60 3.74 13.10
CA ASN A 61 4.09 3.61 14.48
C ASN A 61 5.43 4.34 14.69
N GLU A 62 6.34 4.26 13.73
CA GLU A 62 7.61 5.01 13.77
C GLU A 62 7.36 6.52 13.83
N VAL A 63 6.40 7.03 13.05
CA VAL A 63 6.00 8.45 13.14
C VAL A 63 5.44 8.78 14.52
N LEU A 64 4.59 7.93 15.09
CA LEU A 64 4.00 8.17 16.42
C LEU A 64 5.03 8.13 17.56
N GLU A 65 6.16 7.44 17.37
CA GLU A 65 7.26 7.41 18.33
C GLU A 65 8.17 8.65 18.25
N THR A 66 8.27 9.25 17.07
CA THR A 66 9.19 10.36 16.79
C THR A 66 8.53 11.74 16.84
N GLU A 67 7.24 11.81 16.53
CA GLU A 67 6.50 13.06 16.40
C GLU A 67 5.66 13.36 17.64
N LYS A 68 5.48 14.65 17.91
CA LYS A 68 4.62 15.10 19.00
C LYS A 68 3.14 15.03 18.61
N ILE A 69 2.42 14.09 19.21
CA ILE A 69 0.98 13.94 18.96
C ILE A 69 0.20 15.04 19.71
N SER A 70 -0.67 15.72 19.00
CA SER A 70 -1.47 16.78 19.54
C SER A 70 -2.50 16.28 20.57
N THR A 71 -2.56 16.96 21.71
CA THR A 71 -3.56 16.74 22.75
C THR A 71 -4.77 17.66 22.63
N ASN A 72 -4.84 18.50 21.60
CA ASN A 72 -5.93 19.42 21.37
C ASN A 72 -7.19 18.64 20.92
N ALA A 73 -8.15 18.53 21.84
CA ALA A 73 -9.39 17.78 21.62
C ALA A 73 -10.18 18.28 20.39
N LYS A 74 -10.21 19.59 20.13
CA LYS A 74 -10.93 20.17 18.99
C LYS A 74 -10.31 19.73 17.65
N TYR A 75 -9.00 19.73 17.56
CA TYR A 75 -8.29 19.32 16.34
C TYR A 75 -8.44 17.81 16.11
N ASN A 76 -8.24 17.02 17.15
CA ASN A 76 -8.39 15.57 17.08
C ASN A 76 -9.82 15.17 16.69
N GLN A 77 -10.83 15.81 17.25
CA GLN A 77 -12.23 15.56 16.91
C GLN A 77 -12.50 15.93 15.43
N ALA A 78 -12.12 17.14 14.99
CA ALA A 78 -12.37 17.58 13.62
C ALA A 78 -11.71 16.64 12.57
N VAL A 79 -10.45 16.23 12.80
CA VAL A 79 -9.74 15.32 11.90
C VAL A 79 -10.37 13.93 11.92
N ASN A 80 -10.75 13.41 13.08
CA ASN A 80 -11.40 12.11 13.19
C ASN A 80 -12.79 12.10 12.53
N ASP A 81 -13.61 13.12 12.76
CA ASP A 81 -14.97 13.22 12.20
C ASP A 81 -14.94 13.27 10.66
N VAL A 82 -14.06 14.10 10.09
CA VAL A 82 -13.87 14.17 8.64
C VAL A 82 -13.29 12.85 8.10
N GLY A 83 -12.26 12.33 8.75
CA GLY A 83 -11.61 11.09 8.35
C GLY A 83 -12.55 9.88 8.36
N MET A 84 -13.37 9.73 9.39
CA MET A 84 -14.37 8.67 9.47
C MET A 84 -15.44 8.76 8.39
N ARG A 85 -15.82 9.97 7.98
CA ARG A 85 -16.77 10.19 6.86
C ARG A 85 -16.13 9.80 5.52
N ILE A 86 -14.85 10.07 5.33
CA ILE A 86 -14.08 9.60 4.14
C ILE A 86 -13.98 8.06 4.17
N ALA A 87 -13.59 7.49 5.30
CA ALA A 87 -13.47 6.04 5.49
C ALA A 87 -14.78 5.29 5.19
N ALA A 88 -15.93 5.89 5.54
CA ALA A 88 -17.25 5.28 5.33
C ALA A 88 -17.63 5.13 3.84
N VAL A 89 -17.03 5.90 2.96
CA VAL A 89 -17.28 5.85 1.50
C VAL A 89 -16.11 5.20 0.72
N ALA A 90 -14.99 4.94 1.39
CA ALA A 90 -13.84 4.25 0.81
C ALA A 90 -14.12 2.74 0.77
N ASP A 91 -14.03 2.15 -0.42
CA ASP A 91 -14.17 0.69 -0.59
C ASP A 91 -12.88 -0.05 -0.22
N THR A 92 -12.56 -0.02 1.08
CA THR A 92 -11.32 -0.58 1.65
C THR A 92 -11.61 -1.40 2.93
N PRO A 93 -12.31 -2.54 2.81
CA PRO A 93 -12.77 -3.32 3.97
C PRO A 93 -11.63 -3.88 4.84
N SER A 94 -10.42 -3.99 4.30
CA SER A 94 -9.23 -4.46 5.02
C SER A 94 -8.49 -3.37 5.80
N TYR A 95 -8.88 -2.10 5.67
CA TYR A 95 -8.21 -0.99 6.32
C TYR A 95 -8.67 -0.84 7.77
N GLN A 96 -7.71 -0.63 8.65
CA GLN A 96 -7.95 -0.25 10.04
C GLN A 96 -7.65 1.25 10.18
N TRP A 97 -8.64 2.05 9.85
CA TRP A 97 -8.52 3.50 9.84
C TRP A 97 -8.10 4.06 11.20
N ASP A 98 -7.06 4.88 11.19
CA ASP A 98 -6.54 5.58 12.36
C ASP A 98 -6.09 6.99 11.94
N PHE A 99 -6.61 8.00 12.62
CA PHE A 99 -6.37 9.41 12.31
C PHE A 99 -5.64 10.06 13.49
N LYS A 100 -4.49 10.67 13.24
CA LYS A 100 -3.70 11.37 14.25
C LYS A 100 -3.42 12.80 13.82
N VAL A 101 -3.37 13.69 14.81
CA VAL A 101 -2.91 15.05 14.62
C VAL A 101 -1.52 15.19 15.20
N ILE A 102 -0.57 15.62 14.39
CA ILE A 102 0.82 15.90 14.77
C ILE A 102 0.94 17.38 15.10
N GLU A 103 1.51 17.70 16.25
CA GLU A 103 1.68 19.07 16.71
C GLU A 103 2.93 19.69 16.10
N ASP A 104 2.80 20.23 14.91
CA ASP A 104 3.79 21.06 14.23
C ASP A 104 3.10 22.13 13.40
N ASN A 105 3.17 23.38 13.84
CA ASN A 105 2.50 24.51 13.20
C ASN A 105 3.24 25.05 11.97
N GLU A 106 4.49 24.66 11.77
CA GLU A 106 5.29 25.06 10.62
C GLU A 106 5.09 24.10 9.45
N GLN A 107 4.69 22.86 9.72
CA GLN A 107 4.38 21.85 8.72
C GLN A 107 2.95 22.01 8.18
N ILE A 108 2.84 22.54 6.95
CA ILE A 108 1.57 22.62 6.22
C ILE A 108 1.43 21.33 5.40
N ASN A 109 1.12 20.22 6.06
CA ASN A 109 1.08 18.91 5.44
C ASN A 109 0.07 17.96 6.08
N ALA A 110 -0.35 16.95 5.31
CA ALA A 110 -1.03 15.76 5.75
C ALA A 110 -0.58 14.58 4.87
N PHE A 111 -0.58 13.37 5.40
CA PHE A 111 -0.23 12.19 4.62
C PHE A 111 -1.07 10.97 5.02
N ALA A 112 -1.21 10.06 4.09
CA ALA A 112 -1.85 8.77 4.30
C ALA A 112 -0.88 7.63 3.96
N LEU A 113 -0.92 6.58 4.78
CA LEU A 113 -0.15 5.36 4.58
C LEU A 113 -1.10 4.18 4.35
N PRO A 114 -0.65 3.11 3.70
CA PRO A 114 -1.44 1.90 3.50
C PRO A 114 -2.03 1.36 4.81
N GLY A 115 -3.19 0.71 4.71
CA GLY A 115 -3.90 0.20 5.88
C GLY A 115 -4.78 1.23 6.60
N GLY A 116 -4.99 2.43 6.00
CA GLY A 116 -5.87 3.46 6.53
C GLY A 116 -5.25 4.31 7.63
N LYS A 117 -3.94 4.51 7.61
CA LYS A 117 -3.22 5.34 8.57
C LYS A 117 -3.06 6.75 8.03
N VAL A 118 -3.60 7.75 8.72
CA VAL A 118 -3.62 9.15 8.26
C VAL A 118 -3.08 10.06 9.36
N ALA A 119 -2.16 10.94 9.01
CA ALA A 119 -1.65 11.97 9.90
C ALA A 119 -1.85 13.36 9.29
N VAL A 120 -2.24 14.29 10.13
CA VAL A 120 -2.50 15.69 9.78
C VAL A 120 -1.69 16.58 10.70
N TYR A 121 -0.83 17.42 10.15
CA TYR A 121 -0.07 18.38 10.94
C TYR A 121 -0.93 19.59 11.34
N THR A 122 -0.70 20.15 12.53
CA THR A 122 -1.47 21.31 12.99
C THR A 122 -1.32 22.52 12.06
N GLY A 123 -0.18 22.66 11.36
CA GLY A 123 0.08 23.77 10.44
C GLY A 123 -0.87 23.84 9.24
N ILE A 124 -1.49 22.70 8.82
CA ILE A 124 -2.44 22.72 7.70
C ILE A 124 -3.85 23.15 8.12
N LEU A 125 -4.20 23.00 9.40
CA LEU A 125 -5.57 23.28 9.87
C LEU A 125 -6.03 24.72 9.63
N PRO A 126 -5.21 25.76 9.87
CA PRO A 126 -5.57 27.14 9.52
C PRO A 126 -5.74 27.37 8.02
N VAL A 127 -5.06 26.58 7.18
CA VAL A 127 -5.17 26.66 5.70
C VAL A 127 -6.45 25.97 5.23
N ALA A 128 -6.79 24.83 5.80
CA ALA A 128 -8.00 24.08 5.48
C ALA A 128 -9.28 24.85 5.87
N GLN A 129 -9.27 25.62 6.95
CA GLN A 129 -10.31 26.49 7.48
C GLN A 129 -11.67 25.85 7.79
N THR A 130 -12.11 24.88 6.98
CA THR A 130 -13.42 24.22 7.05
C THR A 130 -13.30 22.71 6.99
N GLU A 131 -14.35 21.99 7.37
CA GLU A 131 -14.40 20.52 7.20
C GLU A 131 -14.23 20.11 5.72
N ALA A 132 -14.80 20.86 4.79
CA ALA A 132 -14.64 20.59 3.35
C ALA A 132 -13.20 20.81 2.89
N GLY A 133 -12.55 21.86 3.38
CA GLY A 133 -11.13 22.09 3.13
C GLY A 133 -10.25 21.00 3.75
N LEU A 134 -10.57 20.55 4.96
CA LEU A 134 -9.86 19.44 5.61
C LEU A 134 -10.04 18.13 4.84
N ALA A 135 -11.26 17.84 4.37
CA ALA A 135 -11.53 16.67 3.54
C ALA A 135 -10.80 16.68 2.17
N THR A 136 -10.46 17.88 1.69
CA THR A 136 -9.73 18.04 0.41
C THR A 136 -8.24 17.70 0.57
N VAL A 137 -7.67 17.88 1.76
CA VAL A 137 -6.24 17.64 2.04
C VAL A 137 -5.97 16.27 2.67
N MET A 138 -6.99 15.59 3.16
CA MET A 138 -6.94 14.22 3.67
C MET A 138 -7.14 13.18 2.56
#